data_ec25c1d075a31789ebba9e252a6967af
#
_entry.id   ec25c1d075a31789ebba9e252a6967af
#
_cell.length_a   1.000
_cell.length_b   1.000
_cell.length_c   1.000
_cell.angle_alpha   90.00
_cell.angle_beta   90.00
_cell.angle_gamma   90.00
#
_symmetry.space_group_name_H-M   'P 1'
#
loop_
_entity.id
_entity.type
_entity.pdbx_description
1 polymer ?
#
loop_
_entity_poly.entity_id
_entity_poly.type
_entity_poly.pdbx_seq_one_letter_code
_entity_poly.pdbx_strand_id
1 'polypeptide(L)'
;LALENTTPPEQLPSVKFTAVRPLGNAFPSGFEQEARKNRVQALKYERMVLNSFLAQIQMNDPDVVLAHDFAGTGLDILLHRMRDLKCDQWSKLGRMRRTKWPNLKQGMNSRLLAGRLVCDLSSDTAKGMISSTTWSLSEMCRTYLNVQREDIDPDDVPSFFDCTAPTPERLLTFVGHCE
;
A
#
# COMPACT_ATOMS: atom_id res chain seq x y z
N LEU A 1 8.07 30.87 -2.01
CA LEU A 1 9.17 30.17 -2.69
C LEU A 1 8.53 29.14 -3.61
N ALA A 2 8.36 29.53 -4.88
CA ALA A 2 7.98 28.57 -5.90
C ALA A 2 9.25 27.75 -6.21
N LEU A 3 9.27 26.49 -5.83
CA LEU A 3 10.22 25.52 -6.35
C LEU A 3 9.73 25.19 -7.77
N GLU A 4 10.31 25.82 -8.76
CA GLU A 4 10.16 25.40 -10.15
C GLU A 4 10.85 24.03 -10.28
N ASN A 5 10.09 22.96 -10.20
CA ASN A 5 10.53 21.65 -10.61
C ASN A 5 10.63 21.65 -12.14
N THR A 6 11.81 21.90 -12.64
CA THR A 6 12.12 21.93 -14.09
C THR A 6 12.15 20.54 -14.72
N THR A 7 12.02 19.48 -13.92
CA THR A 7 12.01 18.10 -14.41
C THR A 7 10.58 17.63 -14.65
N PRO A 8 10.21 17.23 -15.87
CA PRO A 8 8.89 16.67 -16.12
C PRO A 8 8.62 15.46 -15.22
N PRO A 9 7.39 15.28 -14.71
CA PRO A 9 7.05 14.18 -13.81
C PRO A 9 7.35 12.78 -14.39
N GLU A 10 7.34 12.64 -15.70
CA GLU A 10 7.70 11.40 -16.40
C GLU A 10 9.19 11.01 -16.29
N GLN A 11 10.05 11.95 -15.91
CA GLN A 11 11.50 11.74 -15.78
C GLN A 11 11.94 11.52 -14.33
N LEU A 12 11.04 11.62 -13.36
CA LEU A 12 11.39 11.33 -11.96
C LEU A 12 11.59 9.82 -11.77
N PRO A 13 12.70 9.41 -11.14
CA PRO A 13 12.93 8.00 -10.87
C PRO A 13 11.85 7.47 -9.94
N SER A 14 11.05 6.52 -10.40
CA SER A 14 10.08 5.83 -9.57
C SER A 14 10.61 4.48 -9.13
N VAL A 15 10.61 4.22 -7.83
CA VAL A 15 10.95 2.91 -7.27
C VAL A 15 9.64 2.19 -6.96
N LYS A 16 9.33 1.16 -7.72
CA LYS A 16 8.21 0.28 -7.43
C LYS A 16 8.66 -0.84 -6.51
N PHE A 17 7.86 -1.12 -5.51
CA PHE A 17 8.04 -2.24 -4.60
C PHE A 17 6.73 -2.98 -4.44
N THR A 18 6.74 -4.24 -4.80
CA THR A 18 5.57 -5.11 -4.72
C THR A 18 5.92 -6.37 -3.94
N ALA A 19 5.13 -6.68 -2.93
CA ALA A 19 5.27 -7.89 -2.13
C ALA A 19 3.90 -8.56 -1.98
N VAL A 20 3.86 -9.85 -2.16
CA VAL A 20 2.63 -10.65 -2.06
C VAL A 20 2.87 -11.89 -1.20
N ARG A 21 1.84 -12.30 -0.46
CA ARG A 21 1.78 -13.59 0.23
C ARG A 21 0.68 -14.47 -0.36
N PRO A 22 0.77 -15.78 -0.22
CA PRO A 22 -0.35 -16.64 -0.59
C PRO A 22 -1.54 -16.39 0.35
N LEU A 23 -2.75 -16.53 -0.15
CA LEU A 23 -3.95 -16.45 0.69
C LEU A 23 -4.05 -17.68 1.60
N GLY A 24 -3.72 -18.86 1.07
CA GLY A 24 -3.60 -20.13 1.81
C GLY A 24 -2.15 -20.46 2.18
N ASN A 25 -1.79 -21.72 2.06
CA ASN A 25 -0.46 -22.23 2.44
C ASN A 25 0.59 -22.15 1.34
N ALA A 26 0.17 -22.02 0.07
CA ALA A 26 1.06 -22.02 -1.09
C ALA A 26 0.58 -21.05 -2.17
N PHE A 27 1.51 -20.65 -3.02
CA PHE A 27 1.19 -19.93 -4.25
C PHE A 27 0.73 -20.90 -5.36
N PRO A 28 0.01 -20.38 -6.37
CA PRO A 28 -0.22 -21.14 -7.60
C PRO A 28 1.09 -21.64 -8.21
N SER A 29 1.04 -22.82 -8.86
CA SER A 29 2.24 -23.44 -9.43
C SER A 29 2.92 -22.50 -10.44
N GLY A 30 4.25 -22.35 -10.32
CA GLY A 30 5.05 -21.50 -11.20
C GLY A 30 5.03 -20.00 -10.84
N PHE A 31 4.16 -19.56 -9.95
CA PHE A 31 4.04 -18.12 -9.60
C PHE A 31 5.35 -17.51 -9.08
N GLU A 32 6.08 -18.21 -8.21
CA GLU A 32 7.33 -17.67 -7.64
C GLU A 32 8.41 -17.38 -8.69
N GLN A 33 8.45 -18.16 -9.77
CA GLN A 33 9.39 -17.94 -10.87
C GLN A 33 9.01 -16.72 -11.70
N GLU A 34 7.74 -16.60 -12.04
CA GLU A 34 7.22 -15.44 -12.78
C GLU A 34 7.26 -14.14 -11.93
N ALA A 35 6.98 -14.23 -10.64
CA ALA A 35 7.09 -13.11 -9.71
C ALA A 35 8.51 -12.53 -9.68
N ARG A 36 9.55 -13.39 -9.68
CA ARG A 36 10.95 -12.94 -9.74
C ARG A 36 11.27 -12.18 -11.02
N LYS A 37 10.77 -12.62 -12.18
CA LYS A 37 10.94 -11.95 -13.47
C LYS A 37 10.31 -10.56 -13.46
N ASN A 38 9.16 -10.42 -12.80
CA ASN A 38 8.41 -9.18 -12.70
C ASN A 38 8.79 -8.31 -11.48
N ARG A 39 9.87 -8.65 -10.77
CA ARG A 39 10.36 -7.94 -9.57
C ARG A 39 9.35 -7.91 -8.42
N VAL A 40 8.44 -8.88 -8.37
CA VAL A 40 7.49 -9.07 -7.27
C VAL A 40 8.10 -9.99 -6.23
N GLN A 41 8.06 -9.58 -4.97
CA GLN A 41 8.53 -10.40 -3.86
C GLN A 41 7.42 -11.36 -3.41
N ALA A 42 7.57 -12.65 -3.72
CA ALA A 42 6.70 -13.70 -3.20
C ALA A 42 7.18 -14.10 -1.79
N LEU A 43 6.39 -13.77 -0.78
CA LEU A 43 6.72 -13.98 0.63
C LEU A 43 5.73 -14.95 1.27
N LYS A 44 6.22 -15.91 2.06
CA LYS A 44 5.39 -17.00 2.57
C LYS A 44 4.37 -16.57 3.64
N TYR A 45 4.73 -15.59 4.46
CA TYR A 45 3.93 -15.18 5.60
C TYR A 45 3.66 -13.67 5.60
N GLU A 46 2.50 -13.27 6.11
CA GLU A 46 2.11 -11.87 6.23
C GLU A 46 3.12 -11.03 7.04
N ARG A 47 3.67 -11.58 8.12
CA ARG A 47 4.72 -10.90 8.89
C ARG A 47 5.94 -10.54 8.03
N MET A 48 6.30 -11.37 7.07
CA MET A 48 7.41 -11.08 6.15
C MET A 48 7.06 -9.93 5.21
N VAL A 49 5.83 -9.87 4.69
CA VAL A 49 5.34 -8.75 3.87
C VAL A 49 5.40 -7.45 4.65
N LEU A 50 4.89 -7.44 5.88
CA LEU A 50 4.90 -6.25 6.74
C LEU A 50 6.32 -5.80 7.09
N ASN A 51 7.22 -6.73 7.41
CA ASN A 51 8.62 -6.39 7.69
C ASN A 51 9.33 -5.88 6.44
N SER A 52 9.06 -6.44 5.26
CA SER A 52 9.60 -5.96 3.98
C SER A 52 9.09 -4.55 3.66
N PHE A 53 7.81 -4.29 3.87
CA PHE A 53 7.23 -2.95 3.75
C PHE A 53 7.92 -1.95 4.68
N LEU A 54 8.09 -2.28 5.97
CA LEU A 54 8.79 -1.42 6.93
C LEU A 54 10.25 -1.16 6.54
N ALA A 55 10.92 -2.17 5.97
CA ALA A 55 12.27 -2.02 5.45
C ALA A 55 12.31 -1.03 4.27
N GLN A 56 11.34 -1.09 3.35
CA GLN A 56 11.23 -0.13 2.24
C GLN A 56 10.96 1.30 2.73
N ILE A 57 10.06 1.47 3.69
CA ILE A 57 9.82 2.78 4.32
C ILE A 57 11.10 3.34 4.95
N GLN A 58 11.90 2.48 5.58
CA GLN A 58 13.15 2.90 6.21
C GLN A 58 14.25 3.21 5.19
N MET A 59 14.36 2.41 4.13
CA MET A 59 15.39 2.59 3.09
C MET A 59 15.16 3.85 2.26
N ASN A 60 13.90 4.08 1.87
CA ASN A 60 13.53 5.23 1.05
C ASN A 60 13.32 6.51 1.87
N ASP A 61 13.08 6.36 3.16
CA ASP A 61 12.83 7.43 4.14
C ASP A 61 11.95 8.59 3.62
N PRO A 62 10.75 8.33 3.09
CA PRO A 62 9.92 9.35 2.48
C PRO A 62 9.52 10.43 3.47
N ASP A 63 9.57 11.70 3.07
CA ASP A 63 9.07 12.82 3.86
C ASP A 63 7.56 12.90 3.82
N VAL A 64 6.97 12.52 2.69
CA VAL A 64 5.52 12.54 2.46
C VAL A 64 5.01 11.14 2.16
N VAL A 65 3.96 10.76 2.84
CA VAL A 65 3.18 9.54 2.55
C VAL A 65 1.86 9.99 1.94
N LEU A 66 1.68 9.69 0.66
CA LEU A 66 0.45 9.97 -0.06
C LEU A 66 -0.40 8.72 -0.13
N ALA A 67 -1.68 8.84 0.15
CA ALA A 67 -2.60 7.71 0.14
C ALA A 67 -4.04 8.15 -0.13
N HIS A 68 -4.92 7.17 -0.30
CA HIS A 68 -6.35 7.33 -0.38
C HIS A 68 -7.02 6.42 0.64
N ASP A 69 -7.84 6.98 1.55
CA ASP A 69 -8.51 6.29 2.66
C ASP A 69 -7.57 5.48 3.58
N PHE A 70 -6.37 6.00 3.76
CA PHE A 70 -5.35 5.33 4.56
C PHE A 70 -5.38 5.76 6.03
N ALA A 71 -5.50 7.07 6.29
CA ALA A 71 -5.38 7.61 7.65
C ALA A 71 -6.51 7.16 8.58
N GLY A 72 -7.71 6.87 8.03
CA GLY A 72 -8.86 6.37 8.75
C GLY A 72 -8.76 4.86 9.03
N THR A 73 -9.03 4.08 8.01
CA THR A 73 -9.21 2.62 8.13
C THR A 73 -7.92 1.85 7.82
N GLY A 74 -7.21 2.21 6.75
CA GLY A 74 -6.05 1.45 6.28
C GLY A 74 -4.91 1.42 7.30
N LEU A 75 -4.57 2.55 7.89
CA LEU A 75 -3.53 2.64 8.92
C LEU A 75 -3.90 1.86 10.18
N ASP A 76 -5.17 1.89 10.57
CA ASP A 76 -5.66 1.18 11.75
C ASP A 76 -5.50 -0.33 11.56
N ILE A 77 -5.95 -0.87 10.44
CA ILE A 77 -5.78 -2.28 10.08
C ILE A 77 -4.30 -2.65 10.06
N LEU A 78 -3.46 -1.87 9.39
CA LEU A 78 -2.03 -2.10 9.29
C LEU A 78 -1.36 -2.21 10.66
N LEU A 79 -1.65 -1.29 11.57
CA LEU A 79 -1.07 -1.26 12.91
C LEU A 79 -1.55 -2.44 13.78
N HIS A 80 -2.83 -2.78 13.71
CA HIS A 80 -3.35 -3.95 14.42
C HIS A 80 -2.70 -5.24 13.91
N ARG A 81 -2.58 -5.41 12.59
CA ARG A 81 -1.88 -6.57 12.01
C ARG A 81 -0.41 -6.63 12.42
N MET A 82 0.31 -5.50 12.40
CA MET A 82 1.70 -5.44 12.87
C MET A 82 1.83 -5.83 14.33
N ARG A 83 0.90 -5.42 15.19
CA ARG A 83 0.89 -5.77 16.61
C ARG A 83 0.61 -7.27 16.82
N ASP A 84 -0.44 -7.79 16.16
CA ASP A 84 -0.86 -9.17 16.32
C ASP A 84 0.20 -10.16 15.81
N LEU A 85 0.88 -9.79 14.72
CA LEU A 85 1.98 -10.55 14.14
C LEU A 85 3.35 -10.26 14.80
N LYS A 86 3.39 -9.45 15.86
CA LYS A 86 4.60 -9.11 16.62
C LYS A 86 5.73 -8.60 15.71
N CYS A 87 5.42 -7.62 14.86
CA CYS A 87 6.43 -6.97 14.02
C CYS A 87 7.29 -6.05 14.89
N ASP A 88 8.54 -6.43 15.14
CA ASP A 88 9.43 -5.70 16.05
C ASP A 88 9.79 -4.30 15.57
N GLN A 89 9.77 -4.10 14.25
CA GLN A 89 10.19 -2.85 13.61
C GLN A 89 9.01 -1.87 13.34
N TRP A 90 7.86 -2.10 13.92
CA TRP A 90 6.63 -1.31 13.67
C TRP A 90 6.83 0.21 13.84
N SER A 91 7.67 0.64 14.79
CA SER A 91 7.93 2.06 15.04
C SER A 91 8.68 2.76 13.92
N LYS A 92 9.27 1.99 12.97
CA LYS A 92 9.94 2.53 11.77
C LYS A 92 8.97 3.06 10.73
N LEU A 93 7.67 2.82 10.91
CA LEU A 93 6.63 3.45 10.10
C LEU A 93 6.71 4.98 10.18
N GLY A 94 6.99 5.52 11.37
CA GLY A 94 7.37 6.92 11.57
C GLY A 94 8.88 7.09 11.73
N ARG A 95 9.31 8.33 12.00
CA ARG A 95 10.71 8.66 12.33
C ARG A 95 11.00 8.68 13.84
N MET A 96 9.94 8.65 14.65
CA MET A 96 10.06 8.62 16.11
C MET A 96 10.14 7.18 16.61
N ARG A 97 11.30 6.77 17.10
CA ARG A 97 11.47 5.43 17.68
C ARG A 97 10.66 5.28 18.96
N ARG A 98 9.91 4.20 19.03
CA ARG A 98 9.09 3.83 20.19
C ARG A 98 9.38 2.38 20.57
N THR A 99 9.48 2.12 21.86
CA THR A 99 9.74 0.77 22.41
C THR A 99 8.46 0.06 22.83
N LYS A 100 7.41 0.83 23.16
CA LYS A 100 6.13 0.28 23.63
C LYS A 100 5.03 0.62 22.64
N TRP A 101 4.19 -0.37 22.35
CA TRP A 101 2.97 -0.15 21.58
C TRP A 101 2.08 0.85 22.30
N PRO A 102 1.64 1.91 21.63
CA PRO A 102 0.64 2.80 22.18
C PRO A 102 -0.72 2.11 22.18
N ASN A 103 -1.66 2.69 22.91
CA ASN A 103 -3.05 2.30 22.78
C ASN A 103 -3.55 2.77 21.40
N LEU A 104 -3.88 1.79 20.55
CA LEU A 104 -4.39 2.07 19.20
C LEU A 104 -5.84 2.50 19.31
N LYS A 105 -6.15 3.69 18.83
CA LYS A 105 -7.50 4.26 18.78
C LYS A 105 -7.81 4.65 17.35
N GLN A 106 -8.93 4.17 16.83
CA GLN A 106 -9.38 4.50 15.50
C GLN A 106 -9.37 6.02 15.26
N GLY A 107 -8.89 6.45 14.10
CA GLY A 107 -8.79 7.86 13.72
C GLY A 107 -7.69 8.66 14.42
N MET A 108 -6.98 8.11 15.42
CA MET A 108 -5.93 8.82 16.16
C MET A 108 -4.53 8.25 15.95
N ASN A 109 -4.38 7.29 15.06
CA ASN A 109 -3.13 6.55 14.88
C ASN A 109 -2.12 7.25 13.96
N SER A 110 -2.50 8.32 13.26
CA SER A 110 -1.62 9.13 12.39
C SER A 110 -0.37 9.66 13.11
N ARG A 111 -0.44 9.91 14.42
CA ARG A 111 0.72 10.29 15.23
C ARG A 111 1.84 9.24 15.26
N LEU A 112 1.56 8.00 14.87
CA LEU A 112 2.59 6.96 14.76
C LEU A 112 3.45 7.12 13.50
N LEU A 113 2.98 7.91 12.55
CA LEU A 113 3.74 8.37 11.38
C LEU A 113 4.54 9.65 11.67
N ALA A 114 4.63 10.09 12.93
CA ALA A 114 5.31 11.33 13.31
C ALA A 114 6.71 11.42 12.72
N GLY A 115 7.03 12.58 12.17
CA GLY A 115 8.22 12.85 11.38
C GLY A 115 8.03 12.70 9.87
N ARG A 116 6.83 12.26 9.42
CA ARG A 116 6.41 12.22 8.02
C ARG A 116 5.11 12.99 7.86
N LEU A 117 4.95 13.66 6.73
CA LEU A 117 3.67 14.28 6.36
C LEU A 117 2.78 13.20 5.74
N VAL A 118 1.57 13.08 6.25
CA VAL A 118 0.55 12.17 5.68
C VAL A 118 -0.47 12.99 4.91
N CYS A 119 -0.55 12.76 3.61
CA CYS A 119 -1.53 13.34 2.72
C CYS A 119 -2.53 12.26 2.31
N ASP A 120 -3.71 12.27 2.93
CA ASP A 120 -4.79 11.36 2.55
C ASP A 120 -5.82 12.10 1.70
N LEU A 121 -5.98 11.65 0.45
CA LEU A 121 -6.86 12.29 -0.54
C LEU A 121 -8.34 12.14 -0.20
N SER A 122 -8.72 11.21 0.65
CA SER A 122 -10.09 11.06 1.12
C SER A 122 -10.35 11.68 2.50
N SER A 123 -9.37 12.40 3.06
CA SER A 123 -9.53 13.12 4.33
C SER A 123 -10.55 14.25 4.23
N ASP A 124 -11.14 14.63 5.36
CA ASP A 124 -12.10 15.75 5.42
C ASP A 124 -11.47 17.06 4.94
N THR A 125 -10.18 17.25 5.18
CA THR A 125 -9.43 18.42 4.68
C THR A 125 -9.36 18.40 3.15
N ALA A 126 -9.05 17.25 2.54
CA ALA A 126 -9.02 17.12 1.09
C ALA A 126 -10.41 17.31 0.48
N LYS A 127 -11.44 16.77 1.13
CA LYS A 127 -12.84 16.95 0.73
C LYS A 127 -13.28 18.41 0.75
N GLY A 128 -12.75 19.20 1.68
CA GLY A 128 -12.99 20.64 1.70
C GLY A 128 -12.29 21.43 0.60
N MET A 129 -11.20 20.90 0.03
CA MET A 129 -10.42 21.57 -1.01
C MET A 129 -10.83 21.15 -2.43
N ILE A 130 -11.33 19.94 -2.60
CA ILE A 130 -11.65 19.35 -3.88
C ILE A 130 -13.17 19.23 -4.01
N SER A 131 -13.74 19.84 -5.02
CA SER A 131 -15.17 19.70 -5.30
C SER A 131 -15.42 18.42 -6.09
N SER A 132 -15.83 17.36 -5.39
CA SER A 132 -16.22 16.09 -6.00
C SER A 132 -17.52 15.56 -5.39
N THR A 133 -18.33 14.92 -6.20
CA THR A 133 -19.58 14.29 -5.74
C THR A 133 -19.35 12.90 -5.18
N THR A 134 -18.28 12.24 -5.61
CA THR A 134 -17.89 10.89 -5.16
C THR A 134 -16.40 10.87 -4.80
N TRP A 135 -16.07 10.03 -3.84
CA TRP A 135 -14.70 9.93 -3.29
C TRP A 135 -14.12 8.54 -3.52
N SER A 136 -14.68 7.76 -4.44
CA SER A 136 -14.06 6.52 -4.89
C SER A 136 -12.78 6.83 -5.69
N LEU A 137 -11.75 6.01 -5.52
CA LEU A 137 -10.47 6.21 -6.21
C LEU A 137 -10.67 6.16 -7.73
N SER A 138 -11.50 5.26 -8.24
CA SER A 138 -11.77 5.10 -9.67
C SER A 138 -12.44 6.33 -10.28
N GLU A 139 -13.42 6.91 -9.56
CA GLU A 139 -14.08 8.13 -10.03
C GLU A 139 -13.14 9.33 -10.00
N MET A 140 -12.29 9.44 -8.98
CA MET A 140 -11.28 10.49 -8.93
C MET A 140 -10.24 10.35 -10.05
N CYS A 141 -9.77 9.14 -10.34
CA CYS A 141 -8.88 8.88 -11.47
C CYS A 141 -9.53 9.27 -12.79
N ARG A 142 -10.79 8.91 -12.99
CA ARG A 142 -11.54 9.27 -14.20
C ARG A 142 -11.70 10.78 -14.34
N THR A 143 -12.09 11.47 -13.27
CA THR A 143 -12.44 12.89 -13.30
C THR A 143 -11.22 13.80 -13.43
N TYR A 144 -10.15 13.51 -12.67
CA TYR A 144 -8.99 14.41 -12.57
C TYR A 144 -7.81 14.00 -13.44
N LEU A 145 -7.65 12.70 -13.70
CA LEU A 145 -6.52 12.17 -14.47
C LEU A 145 -6.93 11.69 -15.85
N ASN A 146 -8.25 11.62 -16.14
CA ASN A 146 -8.81 11.01 -17.36
C ASN A 146 -8.30 9.57 -17.58
N VAL A 147 -8.07 8.85 -16.49
CA VAL A 147 -7.63 7.46 -16.48
C VAL A 147 -8.78 6.59 -16.01
N GLN A 148 -9.11 5.58 -16.81
CA GLN A 148 -10.11 4.59 -16.41
C GLN A 148 -9.42 3.51 -15.58
N ARG A 149 -9.82 3.36 -14.32
CA ARG A 149 -9.40 2.31 -13.42
C ARG A 149 -10.54 1.32 -13.23
N GLU A 150 -10.24 0.05 -13.37
CA GLU A 150 -11.19 -1.02 -13.03
C GLU A 150 -11.08 -1.34 -11.54
N ASP A 151 -12.21 -1.42 -10.87
CA ASP A 151 -12.26 -1.87 -9.48
C ASP A 151 -12.51 -3.38 -9.47
N ILE A 152 -11.73 -4.09 -8.66
CA ILE A 152 -11.91 -5.53 -8.43
C ILE A 152 -12.76 -5.69 -7.18
N ASP A 153 -13.84 -6.47 -7.30
CA ASP A 153 -14.67 -6.79 -6.15
C ASP A 153 -13.84 -7.57 -5.12
N PRO A 154 -13.84 -7.17 -3.84
CA PRO A 154 -13.17 -7.91 -2.77
C PRO A 154 -13.54 -9.39 -2.71
N ASP A 155 -14.77 -9.73 -3.07
CA ASP A 155 -15.25 -11.12 -3.08
C ASP A 155 -14.62 -11.96 -4.19
N ASP A 156 -14.12 -11.32 -5.26
CA ASP A 156 -13.41 -11.98 -6.36
C ASP A 156 -11.93 -12.21 -6.07
N VAL A 157 -11.34 -11.47 -5.12
CA VAL A 157 -9.91 -11.54 -4.80
C VAL A 157 -9.42 -12.96 -4.51
N PRO A 158 -10.14 -13.81 -3.74
CA PRO A 158 -9.70 -15.19 -3.49
C PRO A 158 -9.50 -16.00 -4.77
N SER A 159 -10.27 -15.73 -5.81
CA SER A 159 -10.19 -16.47 -7.08
C SER A 159 -8.86 -16.28 -7.81
N PHE A 160 -8.16 -15.16 -7.59
CA PHE A 160 -6.83 -14.92 -8.19
C PHE A 160 -5.74 -15.77 -7.52
N PHE A 161 -5.97 -16.22 -6.29
CA PHE A 161 -5.06 -17.06 -5.52
C PHE A 161 -5.33 -18.56 -5.65
N ASP A 162 -6.26 -18.94 -6.53
CA ASP A 162 -6.62 -20.35 -6.70
C ASP A 162 -5.44 -21.17 -7.24
N CYS A 163 -4.99 -22.14 -6.44
CA CYS A 163 -3.89 -23.03 -6.76
C CYS A 163 -4.29 -24.15 -7.74
N THR A 164 -5.59 -24.32 -8.01
CA THR A 164 -6.08 -25.34 -8.95
C THR A 164 -5.92 -24.90 -10.41
N ALA A 165 -5.88 -23.60 -10.65
CA ALA A 165 -5.61 -23.06 -11.98
C ALA A 165 -4.11 -23.12 -12.30
N PRO A 166 -3.69 -23.72 -13.42
CA PRO A 166 -2.26 -23.92 -13.74
C PRO A 166 -1.54 -22.65 -14.20
N THR A 167 -2.19 -21.49 -14.17
CA THR A 167 -1.64 -20.24 -14.72
C THR A 167 -1.29 -19.25 -13.63
N PRO A 168 0.00 -18.99 -13.40
CA PRO A 168 0.46 -17.95 -12.47
C PRO A 168 0.10 -16.53 -12.95
N GLU A 169 -0.25 -16.38 -14.22
CA GLU A 169 -0.56 -15.13 -14.89
C GLU A 169 -1.75 -14.40 -14.24
N ARG A 170 -2.74 -15.15 -13.78
CA ARG A 170 -3.94 -14.56 -13.17
C ARG A 170 -3.60 -13.79 -11.89
N LEU A 171 -2.76 -14.36 -11.03
CA LEU A 171 -2.30 -13.68 -9.81
C LEU A 171 -1.38 -12.49 -10.15
N LEU A 172 -0.54 -12.60 -11.19
CA LEU A 172 0.29 -11.49 -11.65
C LEU A 172 -0.55 -10.34 -12.21
N THR A 173 -1.62 -10.64 -12.94
CA THR A 173 -2.57 -9.62 -13.40
C THR A 173 -3.19 -8.87 -12.22
N PHE A 174 -3.63 -9.59 -11.19
CA PHE A 174 -4.14 -8.98 -9.97
C PHE A 174 -3.09 -8.09 -9.27
N VAL A 175 -1.86 -8.58 -9.15
CA VAL A 175 -0.74 -7.83 -8.56
C VAL A 175 -0.46 -6.56 -9.36
N GLY A 176 -0.42 -6.64 -10.70
CA GLY A 176 -0.25 -5.48 -11.57
C GLY A 176 -1.40 -4.47 -11.49
N HIS A 177 -2.62 -4.94 -11.21
CA HIS A 177 -3.75 -4.04 -10.95
C HIS A 177 -3.60 -3.27 -9.62
N CYS A 178 -2.93 -3.84 -8.63
CA CYS A 178 -2.67 -3.20 -7.34
C CYS A 178 -1.49 -2.20 -7.38
N GLU A 179 -0.66 -2.20 -8.43
CA GLU A 179 0.47 -1.27 -8.64
C GLU A 179 0.02 0.10 -9.14
#